data_7644d15533a2ef44d194e6c7f70b8300
#
_entry.id   7644d15533a2ef44d194e6c7f70b8300
#
_cell.length_a   1.000
_cell.length_b   1.000
_cell.length_c   1.000
_cell.angle_alpha   90.00
_cell.angle_beta   90.00
_cell.angle_gamma   90.00
#
_symmetry.space_group_name_H-M   'P 1'
#
loop_
_entity.id
_entity.type
_entity.pdbx_description
1 polymer ?
#
loop_
_entity_poly.entity_id
_entity_poly.type
_entity_poly.pdbx_seq_one_letter_code
_entity_poly.pdbx_strand_id
1 'polypeptide(L)'
;GRTAGRHTSFDSGRGCPFQCSFCTIINVQGRKSRYRTADDIERIVRVNVAQGVNRFFITDDNFARNRNWEQIFDRLIALREDERFDVKYIIQVDTLCHKIPNFIEKAGRAGVKRVFIGLENINPENLAAASKRQNRITEYRKMLQAWRSIGVLTYAGYILGFPADTPESIQRDIDIIKRELPVDLLEFFYLTPLPGSADHKALFEKGVAMDADLNRYDLNHSTTGHPTMSRAQLEQAYHDAWATYYSPEHVETILRRA
;
A
#
# COMPACT_ATOMS: atom_id res chain seq x y z
N GLY A 1 3.44 -17.19 31.13
CA GLY A 1 2.73 -17.26 29.85
C GLY A 1 2.99 -16.01 29.04
N ARG A 2 3.41 -16.15 27.78
CA ARG A 2 3.44 -15.01 26.85
C ARG A 2 1.98 -14.63 26.59
N THR A 3 1.55 -13.46 27.01
CA THR A 3 0.36 -12.83 26.48
C THR A 3 0.58 -12.63 24.99
N ALA A 4 -0.07 -13.42 24.17
CA ALA A 4 -0.11 -13.15 22.72
C ALA A 4 -0.70 -11.74 22.56
N GLY A 5 0.00 -10.87 21.82
CA GLY A 5 -0.54 -9.56 21.47
C GLY A 5 -1.87 -9.75 20.74
N ARG A 6 -2.75 -8.72 20.79
CA ARG A 6 -4.05 -8.78 20.11
C ARG A 6 -3.96 -8.76 18.58
N HIS A 7 -2.75 -8.73 18.01
CA HIS A 7 -2.48 -8.58 16.58
C HIS A 7 -1.74 -9.79 16.03
N THR A 8 -2.13 -10.23 14.84
CA THR A 8 -1.39 -11.21 14.04
C THR A 8 -1.56 -10.90 12.54
N SER A 9 -0.82 -11.61 11.70
CA SER A 9 -0.93 -11.51 10.26
C SER A 9 -1.07 -12.90 9.63
N PHE A 10 -1.72 -12.95 8.48
CA PHE A 10 -1.80 -14.11 7.62
C PHE A 10 -2.00 -13.69 6.17
N ASP A 11 -1.61 -14.55 5.23
CA ASP A 11 -1.92 -14.40 3.82
C ASP A 11 -3.21 -15.17 3.45
N SER A 12 -4.08 -14.56 2.66
CA SER A 12 -5.18 -15.25 2.00
C SER A 12 -4.85 -15.60 0.55
N GLY A 13 -3.83 -14.96 0.00
CA GLY A 13 -3.29 -15.23 -1.32
C GLY A 13 -1.89 -14.65 -1.49
N ARG A 14 -1.19 -15.11 -2.51
CA ARG A 14 0.17 -14.66 -2.87
C ARG A 14 0.27 -14.44 -4.36
N GLY A 15 1.02 -13.41 -4.76
CA GLY A 15 1.24 -13.01 -6.14
C GLY A 15 0.34 -11.87 -6.58
N CYS A 16 0.80 -11.13 -7.58
CA CYS A 16 0.11 -9.96 -8.13
C CYS A 16 0.09 -10.02 -9.66
N PRO A 17 -1.04 -9.69 -10.33
CA PRO A 17 -1.12 -9.73 -11.79
C PRO A 17 -0.45 -8.53 -12.48
N PHE A 18 -0.11 -7.48 -11.73
CA PHE A 18 0.49 -6.28 -12.28
C PHE A 18 1.99 -6.40 -12.52
N GLN A 19 2.56 -5.48 -13.31
CA GLN A 19 3.95 -5.55 -13.80
C GLN A 19 4.76 -4.30 -13.44
N CYS A 20 4.56 -3.78 -12.23
CA CYS A 20 5.31 -2.62 -11.76
C CYS A 20 6.81 -2.93 -11.73
N SER A 21 7.64 -2.09 -12.39
CA SER A 21 9.06 -2.37 -12.60
C SER A 21 9.88 -2.39 -11.30
N PHE A 22 9.51 -1.56 -10.33
CA PHE A 22 10.15 -1.51 -9.00
C PHE A 22 9.77 -2.68 -8.09
N CYS A 23 8.68 -3.40 -8.39
CA CYS A 23 8.12 -4.40 -7.48
C CYS A 23 8.78 -5.77 -7.64
N THR A 24 9.14 -6.39 -6.51
CA THR A 24 9.75 -7.72 -6.46
C THR A 24 8.73 -8.86 -6.53
N ILE A 25 7.48 -8.61 -6.19
CA ILE A 25 6.46 -9.65 -5.98
C ILE A 25 6.25 -10.52 -7.20
N ILE A 26 6.19 -9.92 -8.39
CA ILE A 26 6.00 -10.66 -9.64
C ILE A 26 7.12 -11.67 -9.95
N ASN A 27 8.33 -11.39 -9.46
CA ASN A 27 9.49 -12.25 -9.68
C ASN A 27 9.69 -13.25 -8.54
N VAL A 28 9.30 -12.91 -7.32
CA VAL A 28 9.47 -13.77 -6.14
C VAL A 28 8.26 -14.69 -5.92
N GLN A 29 7.04 -14.16 -6.03
CA GLN A 29 5.81 -14.92 -5.79
C GLN A 29 5.05 -15.30 -7.06
N GLY A 30 5.40 -14.70 -8.19
CA GLY A 30 4.80 -14.95 -9.50
C GLY A 30 3.54 -14.14 -9.77
N ARG A 31 3.11 -14.17 -11.04
CA ARG A 31 1.92 -13.45 -11.54
C ARG A 31 0.62 -14.20 -11.32
N LYS A 32 0.69 -15.52 -11.10
CA LYS A 32 -0.47 -16.33 -10.76
C LYS A 32 -0.60 -16.38 -9.25
N SER A 33 -1.57 -15.66 -8.76
CA SER A 33 -1.86 -15.71 -7.34
C SER A 33 -2.30 -17.11 -6.93
N ARG A 34 -1.81 -17.54 -5.78
CA ARG A 34 -2.24 -18.75 -5.07
C ARG A 34 -3.19 -18.31 -3.98
N TYR A 35 -4.27 -19.04 -3.78
CA TYR A 35 -5.34 -18.61 -2.88
C TYR A 35 -5.66 -19.68 -1.86
N ARG A 36 -5.97 -19.22 -0.65
CA ARG A 36 -6.66 -20.04 0.35
C ARG A 36 -8.16 -20.00 0.08
N THR A 37 -8.85 -21.01 0.56
CA THR A 37 -10.32 -21.02 0.56
C THR A 37 -10.89 -20.12 1.66
N ALA A 38 -12.16 -19.75 1.55
CA ALA A 38 -12.85 -19.03 2.62
C ALA A 38 -12.90 -19.85 3.93
N ASP A 39 -12.99 -21.19 3.83
CA ASP A 39 -12.97 -22.07 4.99
C ASP A 39 -11.61 -22.09 5.70
N ASP A 40 -10.51 -22.02 4.93
CA ASP A 40 -9.16 -21.88 5.51
C ASP A 40 -9.03 -20.57 6.30
N ILE A 41 -9.55 -19.47 5.74
CA ILE A 41 -9.51 -18.15 6.38
C ILE A 41 -10.37 -18.16 7.64
N GLU A 42 -11.59 -18.70 7.59
CA GLU A 42 -12.44 -18.84 8.78
C GLU A 42 -11.72 -19.62 9.88
N ARG A 43 -11.12 -20.76 9.55
CA ARG A 43 -10.37 -21.58 10.50
C ARG A 43 -9.23 -20.80 11.15
N ILE A 44 -8.45 -20.04 10.35
CA ILE A 44 -7.37 -19.19 10.87
C ILE A 44 -7.93 -18.15 11.85
N VAL A 45 -9.01 -17.46 11.49
CA VAL A 45 -9.62 -16.44 12.33
C VAL A 45 -10.13 -17.06 13.64
N ARG A 46 -10.89 -18.16 13.57
CA ARG A 46 -11.45 -18.84 14.77
C ARG A 46 -10.36 -19.28 15.75
N VAL A 47 -9.29 -19.92 15.24
CA VAL A 47 -8.19 -20.39 16.09
C VAL A 47 -7.50 -19.22 16.80
N ASN A 48 -7.30 -18.11 16.11
CA ASN A 48 -6.64 -16.94 16.69
C ASN A 48 -7.58 -16.19 17.67
N VAL A 49 -8.86 -16.07 17.34
CA VAL A 49 -9.85 -15.44 18.25
C VAL A 49 -9.98 -16.22 19.55
N ALA A 50 -9.96 -17.56 19.50
CA ALA A 50 -9.95 -18.41 20.69
C ALA A 50 -8.72 -18.17 21.59
N GLN A 51 -7.63 -17.61 21.05
CA GLN A 51 -6.42 -17.22 21.78
C GLN A 51 -6.40 -15.73 22.19
N GLY A 52 -7.51 -15.00 21.98
CA GLY A 52 -7.62 -13.57 22.32
C GLY A 52 -7.08 -12.60 21.24
N VAL A 53 -6.71 -13.09 20.05
CA VAL A 53 -6.29 -12.28 18.93
C VAL A 53 -7.51 -11.86 18.10
N ASN A 54 -7.74 -10.56 17.95
CA ASN A 54 -8.89 -10.06 17.22
C ASN A 54 -8.55 -8.96 16.18
N ARG A 55 -7.27 -8.74 15.93
CA ARG A 55 -6.79 -7.78 14.93
C ARG A 55 -5.84 -8.47 13.97
N PHE A 56 -6.13 -8.36 12.70
CA PHE A 56 -5.46 -9.12 11.65
C PHE A 56 -4.95 -8.21 10.56
N PHE A 57 -3.72 -8.45 10.12
CA PHE A 57 -3.24 -7.92 8.86
C PHE A 57 -3.27 -9.04 7.82
N ILE A 58 -4.11 -8.91 6.79
CA ILE A 58 -4.13 -9.80 5.63
C ILE A 58 -3.04 -9.32 4.69
N THR A 59 -1.96 -10.09 4.61
CA THR A 59 -0.69 -9.70 3.95
C THR A 59 -0.66 -10.03 2.46
N ASP A 60 -1.82 -10.19 1.82
CA ASP A 60 -1.89 -10.37 0.38
C ASP A 60 -1.20 -9.18 -0.31
N ASP A 61 -0.42 -9.45 -1.34
CA ASP A 61 0.24 -8.41 -2.14
C ASP A 61 -0.78 -7.43 -2.78
N ASN A 62 -1.99 -7.92 -3.03
CA ASN A 62 -3.13 -7.13 -3.50
C ASN A 62 -4.42 -7.91 -3.27
N PHE A 63 -5.06 -7.71 -2.15
CA PHE A 63 -6.27 -8.42 -1.77
C PHE A 63 -7.42 -8.21 -2.77
N ALA A 64 -7.52 -7.02 -3.38
CA ALA A 64 -8.54 -6.72 -4.39
C ALA A 64 -8.41 -7.58 -5.67
N ARG A 65 -7.29 -8.28 -5.86
CA ARG A 65 -7.04 -9.20 -6.99
C ARG A 65 -7.05 -10.67 -6.59
N ASN A 66 -7.34 -10.97 -5.33
CA ASN A 66 -7.60 -12.32 -4.87
C ASN A 66 -8.93 -12.81 -5.46
N ARG A 67 -8.94 -13.91 -6.19
CA ARG A 67 -10.15 -14.44 -6.85
C ARG A 67 -11.24 -14.86 -5.88
N ASN A 68 -10.85 -15.21 -4.66
CA ASN A 68 -11.76 -15.64 -3.61
C ASN A 68 -12.17 -14.48 -2.68
N TRP A 69 -11.82 -13.24 -3.01
CA TRP A 69 -12.03 -12.08 -2.14
C TRP A 69 -13.49 -11.96 -1.66
N GLU A 70 -14.44 -12.21 -2.55
CA GLU A 70 -15.87 -12.09 -2.24
C GLU A 70 -16.31 -13.16 -1.26
N GLN A 71 -15.98 -14.42 -1.54
CA GLN A 71 -16.29 -15.54 -0.66
C GLN A 71 -15.61 -15.39 0.72
N ILE A 72 -14.38 -14.87 0.74
CA ILE A 72 -13.67 -14.58 1.98
C ILE A 72 -14.42 -13.49 2.76
N PHE A 73 -14.78 -12.38 2.14
CA PHE A 73 -15.52 -11.31 2.80
C PHE A 73 -16.88 -11.80 3.29
N ASP A 74 -17.64 -12.56 2.50
CA ASP A 74 -18.94 -13.10 2.92
C ASP A 74 -18.79 -13.98 4.18
N ARG A 75 -17.75 -14.80 4.25
CA ARG A 75 -17.46 -15.61 5.43
C ARG A 75 -17.07 -14.74 6.64
N LEU A 76 -16.26 -13.73 6.46
CA LEU A 76 -15.87 -12.80 7.53
C LEU A 76 -17.05 -11.93 8.00
N ILE A 77 -17.96 -11.58 7.11
CA ILE A 77 -19.23 -10.91 7.45
C ILE A 77 -20.08 -11.79 8.34
N ALA A 78 -20.27 -13.06 7.97
CA ALA A 78 -21.03 -14.03 8.80
C ALA A 78 -20.44 -14.17 10.21
N LEU A 79 -19.11 -14.29 10.32
CA LEU A 79 -18.44 -14.32 11.64
C LEU A 79 -18.75 -13.09 12.49
N ARG A 80 -18.81 -11.90 11.88
CA ARG A 80 -19.07 -10.65 12.60
C ARG A 80 -20.54 -10.41 12.88
N GLU A 81 -21.40 -10.58 11.90
CA GLU A 81 -22.81 -10.19 11.99
C GLU A 81 -23.64 -11.28 12.66
N ASP A 82 -23.42 -12.55 12.33
CA ASP A 82 -24.19 -13.67 12.85
C ASP A 82 -23.62 -14.20 14.18
N GLU A 83 -22.28 -14.36 14.24
CA GLU A 83 -21.61 -14.94 15.42
C GLU A 83 -21.01 -13.90 16.38
N ARG A 84 -21.14 -12.60 16.06
CA ARG A 84 -20.73 -11.47 16.92
C ARG A 84 -19.23 -11.40 17.23
N PHE A 85 -18.36 -11.87 16.33
CA PHE A 85 -16.92 -11.74 16.50
C PHE A 85 -16.50 -10.26 16.39
N ASP A 86 -15.84 -9.70 17.43
CA ASP A 86 -15.22 -8.37 17.36
C ASP A 86 -13.84 -8.46 16.72
N VAL A 87 -13.80 -8.65 15.40
CA VAL A 87 -12.57 -8.74 14.61
C VAL A 87 -12.37 -7.51 13.74
N LYS A 88 -11.10 -7.12 13.54
CA LYS A 88 -10.72 -5.97 12.72
C LYS A 88 -9.59 -6.35 11.78
N TYR A 89 -9.66 -5.87 10.54
CA TYR A 89 -8.71 -6.21 9.49
C TYR A 89 -8.02 -4.99 8.93
N ILE A 90 -6.77 -5.20 8.51
CA ILE A 90 -6.01 -4.33 7.61
C ILE A 90 -5.81 -5.13 6.33
N ILE A 91 -6.02 -4.52 5.18
CA ILE A 91 -5.78 -5.12 3.85
C ILE A 91 -4.94 -4.19 2.98
N GLN A 92 -4.33 -4.75 1.93
CA GLN A 92 -3.61 -4.00 0.90
C GLN A 92 -4.33 -4.13 -0.44
N VAL A 93 -4.48 -3.02 -1.15
CA VAL A 93 -5.22 -2.97 -2.42
C VAL A 93 -4.55 -2.02 -3.43
N ASP A 94 -4.88 -2.19 -4.70
CA ASP A 94 -4.58 -1.20 -5.74
C ASP A 94 -5.64 -0.10 -5.83
N THR A 95 -5.32 0.97 -6.56
CA THR A 95 -6.16 2.17 -6.71
C THR A 95 -7.46 1.94 -7.48
N LEU A 96 -7.63 0.81 -8.17
CA LEU A 96 -8.85 0.46 -8.92
C LEU A 96 -9.82 -0.43 -8.13
N CYS A 97 -9.53 -0.75 -6.89
CA CYS A 97 -10.37 -1.61 -6.05
C CYS A 97 -11.82 -1.10 -5.94
N HIS A 98 -12.02 0.23 -5.99
CA HIS A 98 -13.35 0.86 -5.94
C HIS A 98 -14.23 0.59 -7.17
N LYS A 99 -13.65 0.05 -8.25
CA LYS A 99 -14.39 -0.35 -9.46
C LYS A 99 -14.89 -1.79 -9.40
N ILE A 100 -14.48 -2.55 -8.39
CA ILE A 100 -14.98 -3.90 -8.18
C ILE A 100 -16.34 -3.78 -7.46
N PRO A 101 -17.42 -4.30 -8.06
CA PRO A 101 -18.75 -4.18 -7.46
C PRO A 101 -18.77 -4.72 -6.02
N ASN A 102 -19.37 -4.00 -5.11
CA ASN A 102 -19.57 -4.35 -3.69
C ASN A 102 -18.29 -4.55 -2.87
N PHE A 103 -17.08 -4.41 -3.46
CA PHE A 103 -15.82 -4.72 -2.76
C PHE A 103 -15.64 -3.87 -1.50
N ILE A 104 -15.77 -2.55 -1.62
CA ILE A 104 -15.57 -1.62 -0.49
C ILE A 104 -16.68 -1.81 0.56
N GLU A 105 -17.92 -1.96 0.14
CA GLU A 105 -19.03 -2.22 1.06
C GLU A 105 -18.81 -3.50 1.89
N LYS A 106 -18.54 -4.63 1.20
CA LYS A 106 -18.24 -5.90 1.86
C LYS A 106 -17.01 -5.82 2.76
N ALA A 107 -15.98 -5.07 2.36
CA ALA A 107 -14.80 -4.85 3.20
C ALA A 107 -15.17 -4.20 4.55
N GLY A 108 -15.99 -3.15 4.54
CA GLY A 108 -16.46 -2.49 5.76
C GLY A 108 -17.25 -3.44 6.66
N ARG A 109 -18.20 -4.18 6.09
CA ARG A 109 -19.01 -5.19 6.81
C ARG A 109 -18.15 -6.33 7.35
N ALA A 110 -17.18 -6.82 6.58
CA ALA A 110 -16.22 -7.83 7.03
C ALA A 110 -15.35 -7.36 8.21
N GLY A 111 -15.26 -6.06 8.46
CA GLY A 111 -14.50 -5.49 9.57
C GLY A 111 -13.16 -4.90 9.19
N VAL A 112 -12.93 -4.60 7.92
CA VAL A 112 -11.77 -3.79 7.50
C VAL A 112 -11.86 -2.42 8.16
N LYS A 113 -10.79 -2.01 8.84
CA LYS A 113 -10.68 -0.71 9.52
C LYS A 113 -9.54 0.15 8.98
N ARG A 114 -8.60 -0.48 8.30
CA ARG A 114 -7.52 0.22 7.60
C ARG A 114 -7.27 -0.43 6.25
N VAL A 115 -6.97 0.38 5.27
CA VAL A 115 -6.59 -0.07 3.94
C VAL A 115 -5.28 0.59 3.52
N PHE A 116 -4.28 -0.24 3.18
CA PHE A 116 -3.07 0.25 2.51
C PHE A 116 -3.30 0.30 1.00
N ILE A 117 -2.94 1.42 0.38
CA ILE A 117 -3.19 1.68 -1.03
C ILE A 117 -1.88 2.01 -1.72
N GLY A 118 -1.50 1.23 -2.73
CA GLY A 118 -0.36 1.53 -3.59
C GLY A 118 -0.65 2.73 -4.50
N LEU A 119 -0.63 3.95 -3.95
CA LEU A 119 -0.87 5.18 -4.69
C LEU A 119 0.34 5.53 -5.56
N GLU A 120 1.52 5.34 -5.04
CA GLU A 120 2.86 5.46 -5.61
C GLU A 120 3.25 6.87 -6.04
N ASN A 121 2.48 7.53 -6.89
CA ASN A 121 2.78 8.88 -7.40
C ASN A 121 1.51 9.52 -8.00
N ILE A 122 1.52 10.85 -8.18
CA ILE A 122 0.48 11.58 -8.90
C ILE A 122 0.95 12.12 -10.25
N ASN A 123 2.23 11.99 -10.58
CA ASN A 123 2.74 12.36 -11.89
C ASN A 123 2.53 11.21 -12.89
N PRO A 124 1.79 11.43 -14.01
CA PRO A 124 1.53 10.39 -15.00
C PRO A 124 2.81 9.83 -15.66
N GLU A 125 3.82 10.65 -15.84
CA GLU A 125 5.09 10.22 -16.44
C GLU A 125 5.83 9.24 -15.54
N ASN A 126 5.88 9.52 -14.24
CA ASN A 126 6.47 8.63 -13.25
C ASN A 126 5.75 7.28 -13.18
N LEU A 127 4.42 7.30 -13.18
CA LEU A 127 3.61 6.08 -13.19
C LEU A 127 3.80 5.26 -14.48
N ALA A 128 3.92 5.93 -15.63
CA ALA A 128 4.19 5.28 -16.90
C ALA A 128 5.59 4.65 -16.93
N ALA A 129 6.62 5.37 -16.46
CA ALA A 129 7.99 4.88 -16.36
C ALA A 129 8.09 3.63 -15.47
N ALA A 130 7.33 3.57 -14.37
CA ALA A 130 7.23 2.42 -13.48
C ALA A 130 6.33 1.29 -13.97
N SER A 131 5.79 1.38 -15.19
CA SER A 131 4.80 0.42 -15.70
C SER A 131 3.57 0.25 -14.80
N LYS A 132 3.23 1.26 -13.98
CA LYS A 132 2.10 1.28 -13.04
C LYS A 132 0.80 1.72 -13.75
N ARG A 133 0.45 1.05 -14.83
CA ARG A 133 -0.66 1.42 -15.74
C ARG A 133 -2.05 1.36 -15.09
N GLN A 134 -2.20 0.62 -14.00
CA GLN A 134 -3.45 0.54 -13.24
C GLN A 134 -3.74 1.81 -12.44
N ASN A 135 -2.74 2.61 -12.13
CA ASN A 135 -2.94 3.86 -11.41
C ASN A 135 -3.47 4.95 -12.34
N ARG A 136 -4.62 5.51 -11.98
CA ARG A 136 -5.28 6.60 -12.71
C ARG A 136 -5.56 7.74 -11.74
N ILE A 137 -4.80 8.81 -11.85
CA ILE A 137 -4.81 9.95 -10.92
C ILE A 137 -6.20 10.55 -10.78
N THR A 138 -6.97 10.62 -11.88
CA THR A 138 -8.35 11.11 -11.90
C THR A 138 -9.32 10.30 -11.04
N GLU A 139 -8.96 9.07 -10.68
CA GLU A 139 -9.79 8.17 -9.87
C GLU A 139 -9.42 8.18 -8.39
N TYR A 140 -8.25 8.74 -8.01
CA TYR A 140 -7.77 8.65 -6.63
C TYR A 140 -8.73 9.26 -5.61
N ARG A 141 -9.22 10.48 -5.89
CA ARG A 141 -10.16 11.14 -4.99
C ARG A 141 -11.42 10.32 -4.76
N LYS A 142 -12.00 9.79 -5.83
CA LYS A 142 -13.21 8.96 -5.77
C LYS A 142 -12.97 7.67 -4.96
N MET A 143 -11.87 7.02 -5.19
CA MET A 143 -11.47 5.81 -4.47
C MET A 143 -11.28 6.08 -2.97
N LEU A 144 -10.54 7.13 -2.61
CA LEU A 144 -10.32 7.53 -1.21
C LEU A 144 -11.64 7.92 -0.52
N GLN A 145 -12.51 8.67 -1.19
CA GLN A 145 -13.83 9.02 -0.66
C GLN A 145 -14.71 7.78 -0.42
N ALA A 146 -14.65 6.79 -1.31
CA ALA A 146 -15.40 5.54 -1.14
C ALA A 146 -14.95 4.77 0.12
N TRP A 147 -13.66 4.69 0.42
CA TRP A 147 -13.16 4.10 1.67
C TRP A 147 -13.58 4.88 2.91
N ARG A 148 -13.50 6.20 2.85
CA ARG A 148 -13.88 7.07 3.97
C ARG A 148 -15.37 7.01 4.27
N SER A 149 -16.22 6.92 3.25
CA SER A 149 -17.69 6.87 3.43
C SER A 149 -18.18 5.69 4.26
N ILE A 150 -17.34 4.65 4.40
CA ILE A 150 -17.63 3.47 5.24
C ILE A 150 -16.81 3.42 6.54
N GLY A 151 -16.14 4.53 6.90
CA GLY A 151 -15.35 4.64 8.13
C GLY A 151 -14.07 3.81 8.16
N VAL A 152 -13.43 3.62 6.99
CA VAL A 152 -12.14 2.95 6.85
C VAL A 152 -11.04 3.97 6.70
N LEU A 153 -10.02 3.89 7.56
CA LEU A 153 -8.83 4.73 7.51
C LEU A 153 -7.98 4.35 6.29
N THR A 154 -7.66 5.35 5.49
CA THR A 154 -6.82 5.20 4.30
C THR A 154 -5.35 5.47 4.62
N TYR A 155 -4.50 4.52 4.24
CA TYR A 155 -3.05 4.61 4.36
C TYR A 155 -2.45 4.37 2.97
N ALA A 156 -1.66 5.31 2.46
CA ALA A 156 -1.11 5.22 1.12
C ALA A 156 0.41 5.34 1.11
N GLY A 157 1.05 4.59 0.21
CA GLY A 157 2.47 4.71 -0.09
C GLY A 157 2.70 5.69 -1.24
N TYR A 158 3.68 6.57 -1.09
CA TYR A 158 4.10 7.53 -2.11
C TYR A 158 5.61 7.43 -2.34
N ILE A 159 6.01 7.21 -3.58
CA ILE A 159 7.41 6.99 -3.96
C ILE A 159 8.00 8.28 -4.52
N LEU A 160 9.17 8.66 -4.02
CA LEU A 160 9.98 9.80 -4.45
C LEU A 160 11.26 9.32 -5.14
N GLY A 161 11.78 10.15 -6.04
CA GLY A 161 13.04 9.88 -6.74
C GLY A 161 12.86 9.13 -8.05
N PHE A 162 11.70 9.28 -8.71
CA PHE A 162 11.57 8.87 -10.10
C PHE A 162 12.49 9.72 -11.00
N PRO A 163 12.98 9.18 -12.13
CA PRO A 163 13.95 9.88 -12.97
C PRO A 163 13.56 11.29 -13.42
N ALA A 164 12.27 11.60 -13.52
CA ALA A 164 11.75 12.92 -13.88
C ALA A 164 11.50 13.84 -12.67
N ASP A 165 11.73 13.38 -11.45
CA ASP A 165 11.51 14.20 -10.27
C ASP A 165 12.57 15.29 -10.12
N THR A 166 12.13 16.45 -9.61
CA THR A 166 12.98 17.53 -9.09
C THR A 166 12.48 17.91 -7.70
N PRO A 167 13.27 18.60 -6.86
CA PRO A 167 12.80 19.07 -5.56
C PRO A 167 11.49 19.87 -5.67
N GLU A 168 11.37 20.73 -6.67
CA GLU A 168 10.20 21.57 -6.90
C GLU A 168 8.98 20.77 -7.36
N SER A 169 9.18 19.72 -8.18
CA SER A 169 8.07 18.85 -8.60
C SER A 169 7.54 18.03 -7.44
N ILE A 170 8.42 17.49 -6.62
CA ILE A 170 8.06 16.74 -5.41
C ILE A 170 7.25 17.64 -4.46
N GLN A 171 7.75 18.83 -4.16
CA GLN A 171 7.05 19.76 -3.28
C GLN A 171 5.67 20.11 -3.81
N ARG A 172 5.55 20.45 -5.09
CA ARG A 172 4.27 20.75 -5.74
C ARG A 172 3.29 19.58 -5.66
N ASP A 173 3.77 18.36 -5.87
CA ASP A 173 2.95 17.16 -5.83
C ASP A 173 2.40 16.90 -4.42
N ILE A 174 3.22 17.11 -3.38
CA ILE A 174 2.76 17.00 -1.99
C ILE A 174 1.70 18.06 -1.67
N ASP A 175 1.86 19.29 -2.12
CA ASP A 175 0.87 20.36 -1.93
C ASP A 175 -0.47 20.04 -2.65
N ILE A 176 -0.40 19.42 -3.84
CA ILE A 176 -1.60 18.93 -4.55
C ILE A 176 -2.28 17.83 -3.74
N ILE A 177 -1.53 16.85 -3.25
CA ILE A 177 -2.07 15.73 -2.45
C ILE A 177 -2.78 16.28 -1.21
N LYS A 178 -2.14 17.18 -0.46
CA LYS A 178 -2.73 17.81 0.74
C LYS A 178 -4.07 18.48 0.45
N ARG A 179 -4.15 19.20 -0.66
CA ARG A 179 -5.32 19.98 -1.04
C ARG A 179 -6.43 19.12 -1.64
N GLU A 180 -6.06 18.15 -2.51
CA GLU A 180 -7.03 17.49 -3.39
C GLU A 180 -7.39 16.07 -2.95
N LEU A 181 -6.52 15.39 -2.22
CA LEU A 181 -6.71 13.99 -1.87
C LEU A 181 -7.03 13.81 -0.38
N PRO A 182 -8.17 13.20 -0.04
CA PRO A 182 -8.55 12.96 1.36
C PRO A 182 -7.89 11.67 1.89
N VAL A 183 -6.58 11.52 1.74
CA VAL A 183 -5.83 10.41 2.35
C VAL A 183 -5.54 10.73 3.81
N ASP A 184 -5.64 9.73 4.69
CA ASP A 184 -5.46 9.95 6.13
C ASP A 184 -3.99 9.82 6.54
N LEU A 185 -3.32 8.77 6.09
CA LEU A 185 -1.88 8.56 6.34
C LEU A 185 -1.17 8.38 5.00
N LEU A 186 -0.09 9.14 4.82
CA LEU A 186 0.76 9.05 3.64
C LEU A 186 2.19 8.73 4.07
N GLU A 187 2.73 7.63 3.59
CA GLU A 187 4.11 7.23 3.84
C GLU A 187 4.96 7.48 2.60
N PHE A 188 6.12 8.10 2.79
CA PHE A 188 7.04 8.39 1.72
C PHE A 188 8.14 7.35 1.66
N PHE A 189 8.47 6.92 0.44
CA PHE A 189 9.51 5.94 0.16
C PHE A 189 10.46 6.48 -0.92
N TYR A 190 11.72 6.13 -0.85
CA TYR A 190 12.62 6.28 -2.00
C TYR A 190 12.29 5.23 -3.06
N LEU A 191 12.38 5.61 -4.33
CA LEU A 191 12.40 4.64 -5.43
C LEU A 191 13.65 3.77 -5.29
N THR A 192 13.49 2.63 -4.68
CA THR A 192 14.57 1.71 -4.38
C THR A 192 14.57 0.55 -5.37
N PRO A 193 15.67 0.31 -6.09
CA PRO A 193 15.80 -0.84 -6.97
C PRO A 193 15.98 -2.11 -6.14
N LEU A 194 14.88 -2.62 -5.61
CA LEU A 194 14.90 -3.80 -4.73
C LEU A 194 15.45 -5.03 -5.48
N PRO A 195 16.38 -5.79 -4.89
CA PRO A 195 16.86 -7.04 -5.47
C PRO A 195 15.71 -7.96 -5.88
N GLY A 196 15.70 -8.40 -7.14
CA GLY A 196 14.61 -9.17 -7.72
C GLY A 196 13.56 -8.36 -8.48
N SER A 197 13.60 -7.02 -8.45
CA SER A 197 12.79 -6.16 -9.31
C SER A 197 13.37 -6.04 -10.73
N ALA A 198 12.52 -5.63 -11.69
CA ALA A 198 12.98 -5.35 -13.04
C ALA A 198 13.94 -4.14 -13.08
N ASP A 199 13.68 -3.13 -12.23
CA ASP A 199 14.53 -1.94 -12.12
C ASP A 199 15.93 -2.30 -11.60
N HIS A 200 16.02 -3.14 -10.56
CA HIS A 200 17.32 -3.62 -10.07
C HIS A 200 18.11 -4.33 -11.16
N LYS A 201 17.46 -5.25 -11.88
CA LYS A 201 18.10 -5.97 -12.99
C LYS A 201 18.60 -5.02 -14.07
N ALA A 202 17.78 -4.07 -14.50
CA ALA A 202 18.13 -3.12 -15.56
C ALA A 202 19.30 -2.19 -15.15
N LEU A 203 19.34 -1.75 -13.89
CA LEU A 203 20.43 -0.92 -13.37
C LEU A 203 21.73 -1.73 -13.27
N PHE A 204 21.64 -2.96 -12.77
CA PHE A 204 22.79 -3.87 -12.68
C PHE A 204 23.42 -4.17 -14.06
N GLU A 205 22.58 -4.50 -15.06
CA GLU A 205 23.03 -4.77 -16.43
C GLU A 205 23.68 -3.55 -17.11
N LYS A 206 23.27 -2.35 -16.72
CA LYS A 206 23.86 -1.09 -17.19
C LYS A 206 25.11 -0.65 -16.42
N GLY A 207 25.51 -1.40 -15.40
CA GLY A 207 26.65 -1.05 -14.55
C GLY A 207 26.44 0.20 -13.71
N VAL A 208 25.19 0.57 -13.41
CA VAL A 208 24.88 1.70 -12.53
C VAL A 208 25.28 1.37 -11.10
N ALA A 209 25.99 2.28 -10.44
CA ALA A 209 26.40 2.10 -9.06
C ALA A 209 25.19 2.07 -8.14
N MET A 210 25.10 1.00 -7.35
CA MET A 210 24.09 0.79 -6.32
C MET A 210 24.78 0.56 -4.97
N ASP A 211 24.11 0.88 -3.87
CA ASP A 211 24.64 0.69 -2.52
C ASP A 211 24.93 -0.80 -2.28
N ALA A 212 26.14 -1.10 -1.78
CA ALA A 212 26.57 -2.48 -1.52
C ALA A 212 25.95 -3.05 -0.23
N ASP A 213 25.49 -2.20 0.67
CA ASP A 213 24.84 -2.60 1.92
C ASP A 213 23.35 -2.88 1.69
N LEU A 214 22.98 -4.15 1.63
CA LEU A 214 21.59 -4.56 1.43
C LEU A 214 20.64 -4.15 2.57
N ASN A 215 21.15 -3.82 3.75
CA ASN A 215 20.32 -3.31 4.85
C ASN A 215 19.75 -1.90 4.54
N ARG A 216 20.34 -1.19 3.59
CA ARG A 216 19.86 0.13 3.17
C ARG A 216 18.73 0.07 2.12
N TYR A 217 18.38 -1.13 1.65
CA TYR A 217 17.24 -1.33 0.72
C TYR A 217 15.91 -1.44 1.46
N ASP A 218 15.75 -0.62 2.48
CA ASP A 218 14.60 -0.55 3.39
C ASP A 218 13.55 0.51 2.97
N LEU A 219 13.69 1.08 1.78
CA LEU A 219 12.86 2.16 1.21
C LEU A 219 13.01 3.53 1.89
N ASN A 220 13.82 3.62 2.95
CA ASN A 220 14.09 4.85 3.70
C ASN A 220 15.47 5.44 3.42
N HIS A 221 16.22 4.81 2.52
CA HIS A 221 17.53 5.25 2.10
C HIS A 221 17.63 5.34 0.56
N SER A 222 18.32 6.37 0.09
CA SER A 222 18.71 6.44 -1.33
C SER A 222 19.83 5.43 -1.59
N THR A 223 19.57 4.42 -2.41
CA THR A 223 20.51 3.31 -2.70
C THR A 223 21.16 3.41 -4.08
N THR A 224 20.79 4.41 -4.88
CA THR A 224 21.35 4.66 -6.21
C THR A 224 21.37 6.15 -6.51
N GLY A 225 22.14 6.55 -7.53
CA GLY A 225 22.16 7.95 -8.00
C GLY A 225 20.85 8.33 -8.69
N HIS A 226 20.54 9.62 -8.68
CA HIS A 226 19.42 10.20 -9.40
C HIS A 226 19.92 10.99 -10.63
N PRO A 227 19.21 10.98 -11.80
CA PRO A 227 19.71 11.64 -13.02
C PRO A 227 19.91 13.14 -12.89
N THR A 228 19.05 13.83 -12.14
CA THR A 228 18.98 15.29 -12.07
C THR A 228 19.20 15.87 -10.68
N MET A 229 19.12 15.06 -9.62
CA MET A 229 19.32 15.50 -8.23
C MET A 229 20.60 14.88 -7.66
N SER A 230 21.37 15.67 -6.92
CA SER A 230 22.39 15.11 -6.03
C SER A 230 21.72 14.29 -4.92
N ARG A 231 22.49 13.41 -4.29
CA ARG A 231 22.01 12.63 -3.14
C ARG A 231 21.45 13.54 -2.03
N ALA A 232 22.18 14.60 -1.71
CA ALA A 232 21.75 15.56 -0.69
C ALA A 232 20.43 16.27 -1.03
N GLN A 233 20.22 16.61 -2.31
CA GLN A 233 18.96 17.20 -2.77
C GLN A 233 17.78 16.21 -2.65
N LEU A 234 18.00 14.96 -3.02
CA LEU A 234 16.97 13.92 -2.91
C LEU A 234 16.63 13.62 -1.44
N GLU A 235 17.64 13.53 -0.58
CA GLU A 235 17.45 13.33 0.87
C GLU A 235 16.71 14.52 1.50
N GLN A 236 17.06 15.74 1.12
CA GLN A 236 16.35 16.93 1.58
C GLN A 236 14.89 16.93 1.12
N ALA A 237 14.64 16.66 -0.16
CA ALA A 237 13.28 16.58 -0.70
C ALA A 237 12.42 15.51 0.01
N TYR A 238 13.03 14.38 0.40
CA TYR A 238 12.36 13.36 1.20
C TYR A 238 11.96 13.87 2.59
N HIS A 239 12.86 14.54 3.30
CA HIS A 239 12.56 15.13 4.61
C HIS A 239 11.52 16.24 4.51
N ASP A 240 11.60 17.07 3.47
CA ASP A 240 10.66 18.16 3.22
C ASP A 240 9.26 17.62 2.92
N ALA A 241 9.14 16.48 2.21
CA ALA A 241 7.87 15.81 1.96
C ALA A 241 7.17 15.41 3.26
N TRP A 242 7.91 14.81 4.21
CA TRP A 242 7.39 14.48 5.54
C TRP A 242 6.97 15.73 6.32
N ALA A 243 7.83 16.74 6.38
CA ALA A 243 7.56 17.99 7.10
C ALA A 243 6.36 18.74 6.51
N THR A 244 6.24 18.77 5.18
CA THR A 244 5.13 19.43 4.48
C THR A 244 3.82 18.71 4.70
N TYR A 245 3.79 17.39 4.51
CA TYR A 245 2.55 16.63 4.64
C TYR A 245 2.06 16.60 6.09
N TYR A 246 2.94 16.38 7.05
CA TYR A 246 2.62 16.31 8.47
C TYR A 246 2.82 17.66 9.19
N SER A 247 2.63 18.79 8.49
CA SER A 247 2.58 20.08 9.16
C SER A 247 1.43 20.12 10.17
N PRO A 248 1.52 20.88 11.27
CA PRO A 248 0.50 20.96 12.31
C PRO A 248 -0.91 21.24 11.73
N GLU A 249 -1.02 22.15 10.77
CA GLU A 249 -2.27 22.54 10.13
C GLU A 249 -2.86 21.40 9.32
N HIS A 250 -2.01 20.60 8.64
CA HIS A 250 -2.51 19.47 7.87
C HIS A 250 -2.89 18.29 8.76
N VAL A 251 -2.14 18.04 9.82
CA VAL A 251 -2.50 17.04 10.84
C VAL A 251 -3.86 17.38 11.46
N GLU A 252 -4.12 18.64 11.81
CA GLU A 252 -5.42 19.07 12.28
C GLU A 252 -6.52 18.80 11.23
N THR A 253 -6.23 19.07 9.96
CA THR A 253 -7.16 18.77 8.86
C THR A 253 -7.46 17.27 8.75
N ILE A 254 -6.46 16.41 8.87
CA ILE A 254 -6.63 14.94 8.86
C ILE A 254 -7.50 14.52 10.04
N LEU A 255 -7.21 15.00 11.24
CA LEU A 255 -7.96 14.65 12.46
C LEU A 255 -9.42 15.09 12.41
N ARG A 256 -9.71 16.26 11.82
CA ARG A 256 -11.10 16.72 11.60
C ARG A 256 -11.86 15.90 10.57
N ARG A 257 -11.14 15.18 9.69
CA ARG A 257 -11.74 14.32 8.67
C ARG A 257 -12.00 12.90 9.19
N ALA A 258 -11.23 12.43 10.18
CA ALA A 258 -11.34 11.10 10.76
C ALA A 258 -12.56 10.98 11.70
#